data_3d53d0c6d5521b1b3adf059a16fda87b
#
_entry.id   3d53d0c6d5521b1b3adf059a16fda87b
#
_cell.length_a   1.000
_cell.length_b   1.000
_cell.length_c   1.000
_cell.angle_alpha   90.00
_cell.angle_beta   90.00
_cell.angle_gamma   90.00
#
_symmetry.space_group_name_H-M   'P 1'
#
loop_
_entity.id
_entity.type
_entity.pdbx_description
1 polymer ?
#
loop_
_entity_poly.entity_id
_entity_poly.type
_entity_poly.pdbx_seq_one_letter_code
_entity_poly.pdbx_strand_id
1 'polypeptide(L)'
;MSIKKIASAVGVSAATVSRVLNNPDYRCSSPRLREQIWNTAMKMNYVPNEAARQLKTGKVQTEKTYCINVLMTRMDAASSDPFFQELLRVVESEIHRQGCILSKVWYRSLFSDDKRCRREDVDAVIGRMLEETDSPGDGLIIIGKCNHKALVKLKQHFKAMVYVNRDSSQGEVDEVICNGKKISRIAIEYLVELGHENIGYVGSCHNEARYQGYIETLQDNGIDIDSDYIIETKQTEMEGFQAMEQFLNSDKCPTGIYCSNDITAIGMLKYLNKQQNRYYTPSIISSDGIEEAQYTTPMLTTVQVSKEEMGKFALYLLLDRLRGGHRGNVKMELECRLVKRDSCTPAEESRWCEYYI
;
A
#
# COMPACT_ATOMS: atom_id res chain seq x y z
N MET A 1 10.51 -38.68 -15.41
CA MET A 1 11.12 -39.19 -16.67
C MET A 1 12.58 -38.76 -16.74
N SER A 2 13.47 -39.40 -17.49
CA SER A 2 14.91 -39.09 -17.49
C SER A 2 15.45 -38.84 -18.89
N ILE A 3 16.44 -37.97 -18.99
CA ILE A 3 17.19 -37.69 -20.24
C ILE A 3 17.70 -38.99 -20.92
N LYS A 4 18.07 -39.99 -20.12
CA LYS A 4 18.52 -41.30 -20.66
C LYS A 4 17.45 -42.02 -21.46
N LYS A 5 16.17 -41.95 -21.05
CA LYS A 5 15.06 -42.56 -21.79
C LYS A 5 14.79 -41.86 -23.13
N ILE A 6 14.90 -40.52 -23.16
CA ILE A 6 14.79 -39.73 -24.40
C ILE A 6 15.95 -40.07 -25.32
N ALA A 7 17.17 -40.14 -24.79
CA ALA A 7 18.38 -40.51 -25.54
C ALA A 7 18.25 -41.87 -26.21
N SER A 8 17.76 -42.89 -25.50
CA SER A 8 17.51 -44.24 -26.06
C SER A 8 16.42 -44.21 -27.14
N ALA A 9 15.34 -43.42 -26.96
CA ALA A 9 14.25 -43.37 -27.93
C ALA A 9 14.63 -42.68 -29.25
N VAL A 10 15.59 -41.74 -29.20
CA VAL A 10 16.05 -40.97 -30.37
C VAL A 10 17.35 -41.54 -30.96
N GLY A 11 18.01 -42.46 -30.26
CA GLY A 11 19.26 -43.08 -30.70
C GLY A 11 20.49 -42.17 -30.58
N VAL A 12 20.53 -41.29 -29.60
CA VAL A 12 21.64 -40.34 -29.37
C VAL A 12 22.15 -40.41 -27.94
N SER A 13 23.28 -39.76 -27.66
CA SER A 13 23.82 -39.71 -26.30
C SER A 13 22.96 -38.85 -25.39
N ALA A 14 22.90 -39.19 -24.09
CA ALA A 14 22.24 -38.38 -23.08
C ALA A 14 22.82 -36.95 -23.01
N ALA A 15 24.11 -36.79 -23.33
CA ALA A 15 24.76 -35.48 -23.40
C ALA A 15 24.23 -34.64 -24.57
N THR A 16 23.96 -35.24 -25.73
CA THR A 16 23.35 -34.58 -26.90
C THR A 16 21.94 -34.09 -26.56
N VAL A 17 21.11 -34.97 -25.99
CA VAL A 17 19.75 -34.58 -25.53
C VAL A 17 19.80 -33.45 -24.54
N SER A 18 20.67 -33.52 -23.53
CA SER A 18 20.85 -32.48 -22.54
C SER A 18 21.25 -31.14 -23.16
N ARG A 19 22.15 -31.11 -24.11
CA ARG A 19 22.58 -29.88 -24.80
C ARG A 19 21.46 -29.27 -25.62
N VAL A 20 20.73 -30.08 -26.38
CA VAL A 20 19.61 -29.62 -27.23
C VAL A 20 18.48 -29.06 -26.39
N LEU A 21 18.11 -29.69 -25.27
CA LEU A 21 16.99 -29.25 -24.43
C LEU A 21 17.33 -28.07 -23.52
N ASN A 22 18.62 -27.86 -23.19
CA ASN A 22 19.05 -26.87 -22.22
C ASN A 22 19.86 -25.69 -22.80
N ASN A 23 20.20 -25.70 -24.07
CA ASN A 23 20.93 -24.61 -24.72
C ASN A 23 20.28 -24.27 -26.07
N PRO A 24 19.55 -23.13 -26.12
CA PRO A 24 18.91 -22.67 -27.36
C PRO A 24 19.89 -22.46 -28.52
N ASP A 25 21.13 -22.08 -28.24
CA ASP A 25 22.17 -21.76 -29.22
C ASP A 25 23.03 -22.98 -29.61
N TYR A 26 22.79 -24.15 -29.01
CA TYR A 26 23.55 -25.34 -29.32
C TYR A 26 23.31 -25.77 -30.78
N ARG A 27 24.36 -25.76 -31.60
CA ARG A 27 24.30 -26.23 -32.98
C ARG A 27 24.20 -27.76 -32.98
N CYS A 28 22.99 -28.26 -33.18
CA CYS A 28 22.73 -29.69 -33.34
C CYS A 28 23.25 -30.16 -34.74
N SER A 29 23.66 -31.40 -34.84
CA SER A 29 24.17 -31.98 -36.11
C SER A 29 23.15 -31.93 -37.25
N SER A 30 21.87 -31.90 -36.99
CA SER A 30 20.82 -31.57 -37.95
C SER A 30 19.60 -30.95 -37.31
N PRO A 31 18.85 -30.05 -38.01
CA PRO A 31 17.59 -29.50 -37.54
C PRO A 31 16.55 -30.60 -37.24
N ARG A 32 16.51 -31.63 -38.06
CA ARG A 32 15.59 -32.76 -37.92
C ARG A 32 15.82 -33.55 -36.63
N LEU A 33 17.07 -33.73 -36.22
CA LEU A 33 17.42 -34.40 -34.97
C LEU A 33 17.01 -33.55 -33.77
N ARG A 34 17.17 -32.22 -33.86
CA ARG A 34 16.72 -31.28 -32.81
C ARG A 34 15.21 -31.41 -32.61
N GLU A 35 14.44 -31.41 -33.68
CA GLU A 35 12.99 -31.55 -33.65
C GLU A 35 12.55 -32.90 -33.08
N GLN A 36 13.21 -34.00 -33.44
CA GLN A 36 12.94 -35.31 -32.89
C GLN A 36 13.16 -35.36 -31.36
N ILE A 37 14.24 -34.74 -30.88
CA ILE A 37 14.52 -34.66 -29.42
C ILE A 37 13.42 -33.89 -28.69
N TRP A 38 13.01 -32.75 -29.23
CA TRP A 38 11.95 -31.94 -28.63
C TRP A 38 10.60 -32.65 -28.64
N ASN A 39 10.22 -33.26 -29.77
CA ASN A 39 8.95 -33.98 -29.88
C ASN A 39 8.91 -35.20 -28.95
N THR A 40 10.03 -35.90 -28.79
CA THR A 40 10.12 -37.03 -27.86
C THR A 40 10.07 -36.58 -26.41
N ALA A 41 10.71 -35.47 -26.07
CA ALA A 41 10.65 -34.87 -24.73
C ALA A 41 9.21 -34.46 -24.37
N MET A 42 8.50 -33.83 -25.30
CA MET A 42 7.08 -33.44 -25.11
C MET A 42 6.17 -34.67 -24.95
N LYS A 43 6.30 -35.69 -25.84
CA LYS A 43 5.52 -36.92 -25.74
C LYS A 43 5.76 -37.68 -24.42
N MET A 44 6.94 -37.56 -23.85
CA MET A 44 7.30 -38.20 -22.58
C MET A 44 7.03 -37.31 -21.37
N ASN A 45 6.38 -36.14 -21.50
CA ASN A 45 6.17 -35.16 -20.45
C ASN A 45 7.44 -34.87 -19.63
N TYR A 46 8.56 -34.72 -20.34
CA TYR A 46 9.83 -34.41 -19.69
C TYR A 46 9.94 -32.90 -19.41
N VAL A 47 9.97 -32.55 -18.12
CA VAL A 47 10.31 -31.20 -17.67
C VAL A 47 11.78 -31.19 -17.24
N PRO A 48 12.63 -30.28 -17.78
CA PRO A 48 13.99 -30.11 -17.31
C PRO A 48 14.03 -29.86 -15.80
N ASN A 49 14.80 -30.66 -15.07
CA ASN A 49 14.97 -30.46 -13.64
C ASN A 49 16.01 -29.35 -13.42
N GLU A 50 15.56 -28.14 -13.08
CA GLU A 50 16.42 -27.00 -12.83
C GLU A 50 17.39 -27.23 -11.67
N ALA A 51 16.95 -27.89 -10.59
CA ALA A 51 17.82 -28.24 -9.48
C ALA A 51 18.97 -29.14 -9.86
N ALA A 52 18.72 -30.14 -10.74
CA ALA A 52 19.78 -31.01 -11.28
C ALA A 52 20.70 -30.28 -12.29
N ARG A 53 20.21 -29.24 -12.94
CA ARG A 53 20.97 -28.35 -13.82
C ARG A 53 21.93 -27.47 -13.01
N GLN A 54 21.46 -26.89 -11.93
CA GLN A 54 22.24 -26.07 -11.01
C GLN A 54 23.39 -26.87 -10.36
N LEU A 55 23.14 -28.11 -9.92
CA LEU A 55 24.15 -29.02 -9.38
C LEU A 55 25.25 -29.41 -10.39
N LYS A 56 24.90 -29.49 -11.67
CA LYS A 56 25.84 -29.94 -12.72
C LYS A 56 26.69 -28.80 -13.31
N THR A 57 26.22 -27.57 -13.26
CA THR A 57 26.95 -26.39 -13.78
C THR A 57 27.91 -25.78 -12.76
N GLY A 58 27.92 -26.27 -11.51
CA GLY A 58 28.72 -25.69 -10.43
C GLY A 58 28.37 -24.22 -10.11
N LYS A 59 27.43 -23.64 -10.87
CA LYS A 59 26.78 -22.36 -10.59
C LYS A 59 25.60 -22.64 -9.67
N VAL A 60 25.87 -22.91 -8.39
CA VAL A 60 24.99 -22.42 -7.36
C VAL A 60 25.06 -20.90 -7.57
N GLN A 61 24.14 -20.30 -8.31
CA GLN A 61 23.76 -18.94 -8.02
C GLN A 61 23.21 -19.08 -6.59
N THR A 62 24.02 -18.80 -5.60
CA THR A 62 23.54 -18.33 -4.31
C THR A 62 22.71 -17.12 -4.70
N GLU A 63 21.38 -17.30 -4.76
CA GLU A 63 20.49 -16.15 -4.96
C GLU A 63 20.93 -15.15 -3.92
N LYS A 64 21.39 -14.00 -4.39
CA LYS A 64 21.88 -12.96 -3.48
C LYS A 64 20.76 -12.66 -2.51
N THR A 65 20.95 -12.96 -1.24
CA THR A 65 20.02 -12.58 -0.20
C THR A 65 20.12 -11.06 -0.03
N TYR A 66 19.04 -10.37 -0.31
CA TYR A 66 18.99 -8.91 -0.19
C TYR A 66 18.64 -8.49 1.24
N CYS A 67 19.33 -7.48 1.74
CA CYS A 67 19.06 -6.84 3.01
C CYS A 67 18.19 -5.60 2.77
N ILE A 68 16.96 -5.63 3.27
CA ILE A 68 15.95 -4.60 3.04
C ILE A 68 15.70 -3.82 4.33
N ASN A 69 15.65 -2.51 4.22
CA ASN A 69 15.24 -1.62 5.31
C ASN A 69 13.86 -1.06 5.06
N VAL A 70 13.17 -0.70 6.13
CA VAL A 70 11.88 -0.02 6.09
C VAL A 70 11.96 1.29 6.85
N LEU A 71 11.44 2.37 6.27
CA LEU A 71 11.33 3.68 6.90
C LEU A 71 9.86 4.06 7.05
N MET A 72 9.40 4.13 8.29
CA MET A 72 8.06 4.58 8.67
C MET A 72 8.10 6.09 8.93
N THR A 73 7.40 6.87 8.11
CA THR A 73 7.45 8.34 8.20
C THR A 73 6.23 8.96 8.87
N ARG A 74 5.14 8.21 9.03
CA ARG A 74 3.89 8.71 9.65
C ARG A 74 3.75 8.33 11.12
N MET A 75 4.67 7.53 11.63
CA MET A 75 4.67 7.03 13.00
C MET A 75 5.99 7.36 13.67
N ASP A 76 5.92 7.65 14.95
CA ASP A 76 7.05 7.54 15.87
C ASP A 76 6.96 6.22 16.63
N ALA A 77 8.01 5.79 17.28
CA ALA A 77 8.03 4.52 18.02
C ALA A 77 6.94 4.42 19.12
N ALA A 78 6.43 5.57 19.58
CA ALA A 78 5.40 5.66 20.63
C ALA A 78 3.96 5.87 20.07
N SER A 79 3.78 6.15 18.79
CA SER A 79 2.47 6.40 18.18
C SER A 79 2.05 5.21 17.31
N SER A 80 0.79 4.78 17.42
CA SER A 80 0.26 3.71 16.60
C SER A 80 -0.80 4.25 15.63
N ASP A 81 -0.64 3.94 14.34
CA ASP A 81 -1.66 4.10 13.32
C ASP A 81 -1.89 2.71 12.72
N PRO A 82 -3.09 2.11 12.91
CA PRO A 82 -3.38 0.74 12.47
C PRO A 82 -3.13 0.52 10.98
N PHE A 83 -3.48 1.47 10.12
CA PHE A 83 -3.25 1.34 8.68
C PHE A 83 -1.77 1.12 8.36
N PHE A 84 -0.88 1.94 8.94
CA PHE A 84 0.56 1.84 8.69
C PHE A 84 1.18 0.63 9.38
N GLN A 85 0.65 0.20 10.54
CA GLN A 85 1.08 -1.03 11.21
C GLN A 85 0.72 -2.27 10.41
N GLU A 86 -0.50 -2.36 9.88
CA GLU A 86 -0.93 -3.46 9.03
C GLU A 86 -0.09 -3.52 7.75
N LEU A 87 0.17 -2.37 7.11
CA LEU A 87 1.01 -2.29 5.92
C LEU A 87 2.46 -2.74 6.21
N LEU A 88 3.05 -2.31 7.32
CA LEU A 88 4.38 -2.75 7.76
C LEU A 88 4.42 -4.27 7.93
N ARG A 89 3.42 -4.85 8.62
CA ARG A 89 3.32 -6.31 8.84
C ARG A 89 3.28 -7.09 7.51
N VAL A 90 2.57 -6.56 6.52
CA VAL A 90 2.54 -7.16 5.17
C VAL A 90 3.92 -7.11 4.52
N VAL A 91 4.60 -5.96 4.58
CA VAL A 91 5.96 -5.78 4.02
C VAL A 91 6.95 -6.74 4.71
N GLU A 92 6.91 -6.84 6.02
CA GLU A 92 7.76 -7.76 6.80
C GLU A 92 7.53 -9.23 6.40
N SER A 93 6.26 -9.64 6.33
CA SER A 93 5.88 -10.99 5.91
C SER A 93 6.36 -11.29 4.49
N GLU A 94 6.24 -10.33 3.57
CA GLU A 94 6.67 -10.51 2.18
C GLU A 94 8.19 -10.58 2.06
N ILE A 95 8.95 -9.76 2.81
CA ILE A 95 10.41 -9.81 2.88
C ILE A 95 10.86 -11.23 3.24
N HIS A 96 10.28 -11.84 4.28
CA HIS A 96 10.59 -13.21 4.68
C HIS A 96 10.19 -14.22 3.62
N ARG A 97 9.00 -14.07 3.01
CA ARG A 97 8.50 -14.98 1.97
C ARG A 97 9.40 -15.01 0.74
N GLN A 98 10.02 -13.88 0.39
CA GLN A 98 10.94 -13.76 -0.74
C GLN A 98 12.39 -14.14 -0.40
N GLY A 99 12.65 -14.68 0.79
CA GLY A 99 13.99 -15.07 1.24
C GLY A 99 14.95 -13.89 1.44
N CYS A 100 14.42 -12.69 1.66
CA CYS A 100 15.18 -11.49 1.99
C CYS A 100 15.34 -11.33 3.52
N ILE A 101 16.26 -10.49 3.91
CA ILE A 101 16.51 -10.14 5.33
C ILE A 101 15.92 -8.76 5.58
N LEU A 102 15.03 -8.64 6.55
CA LEU A 102 14.65 -7.34 7.11
C LEU A 102 15.80 -6.89 8.03
N SER A 103 16.55 -5.90 7.59
CA SER A 103 17.72 -5.41 8.34
C SER A 103 17.30 -4.47 9.47
N LYS A 104 16.48 -3.47 9.15
CA LYS A 104 16.03 -2.47 10.14
C LYS A 104 14.68 -1.87 9.76
N VAL A 105 13.90 -1.52 10.77
CA VAL A 105 12.73 -0.65 10.66
C VAL A 105 13.03 0.64 11.41
N TRP A 106 13.02 1.77 10.71
CA TRP A 106 13.17 3.09 11.30
C TRP A 106 11.83 3.81 11.40
N TYR A 107 11.61 4.49 12.51
CA TYR A 107 10.46 5.33 12.75
C TYR A 107 10.92 6.78 12.83
N ARG A 108 10.60 7.60 11.83
CA ARG A 108 11.07 9.00 11.70
C ARG A 108 9.97 9.90 11.17
N SER A 109 9.06 10.32 12.04
CA SER A 109 7.96 11.24 11.69
C SER A 109 8.44 12.58 11.16
N LEU A 110 9.66 13.00 11.51
CA LEU A 110 10.32 14.18 10.96
C LEU A 110 10.22 14.22 9.43
N PHE A 111 10.44 13.10 8.75
CA PHE A 111 10.47 13.07 7.28
C PHE A 111 9.09 13.29 6.63
N SER A 112 8.01 13.22 7.37
CA SER A 112 6.67 13.57 6.87
C SER A 112 6.30 15.05 7.07
N ASP A 113 7.04 15.80 7.89
CA ASP A 113 6.76 17.18 8.27
C ASP A 113 7.65 18.16 7.50
N ASP A 114 7.04 18.89 6.57
CA ASP A 114 7.74 19.87 5.72
C ASP A 114 8.34 21.04 6.52
N LYS A 115 7.72 21.44 7.64
CA LYS A 115 8.20 22.53 8.47
C LYS A 115 9.42 22.08 9.28
N ARG A 116 9.39 20.88 9.85
CA ARG A 116 10.50 20.30 10.59
C ARG A 116 11.68 19.99 9.68
N CYS A 117 11.44 19.38 8.50
CA CYS A 117 12.49 19.11 7.50
C CYS A 117 13.22 20.36 7.00
N ARG A 118 12.58 21.53 7.05
CA ARG A 118 13.23 22.81 6.71
C ARG A 118 14.12 23.34 7.84
N ARG A 119 13.80 23.07 9.08
CA ARG A 119 14.49 23.60 10.26
C ARG A 119 15.63 22.70 10.73
N GLU A 120 15.52 21.40 10.52
CA GLU A 120 16.49 20.42 10.98
C GLU A 120 17.50 20.07 9.89
N ASP A 121 18.70 19.66 10.31
CA ASP A 121 19.72 19.11 9.42
C ASP A 121 19.35 17.66 9.07
N VAL A 122 18.69 17.51 7.91
CA VAL A 122 18.23 16.22 7.40
C VAL A 122 19.39 15.26 7.14
N ASP A 123 20.57 15.78 6.73
CA ASP A 123 21.74 14.95 6.48
C ASP A 123 22.29 14.36 7.78
N ALA A 124 22.36 15.15 8.85
CA ALA A 124 22.75 14.65 10.17
C ALA A 124 21.75 13.64 10.73
N VAL A 125 20.45 13.80 10.47
CA VAL A 125 19.42 12.82 10.89
C VAL A 125 19.58 11.52 10.13
N ILE A 126 19.80 11.56 8.82
CA ILE A 126 20.03 10.37 7.98
C ILE A 126 21.35 9.69 8.39
N GLY A 127 22.43 10.44 8.64
CA GLY A 127 23.70 9.91 9.11
C GLY A 127 23.54 9.08 10.38
N ARG A 128 22.91 9.65 11.42
CA ARG A 128 22.61 8.93 12.67
C ARG A 128 21.73 7.70 12.46
N MET A 129 20.75 7.80 11.54
CA MET A 129 19.88 6.67 11.21
C MET A 129 20.68 5.51 10.60
N LEU A 130 21.63 5.81 9.73
CA LEU A 130 22.48 4.80 9.08
C LEU A 130 23.51 4.19 10.06
N GLU A 131 23.98 4.96 11.03
CA GLU A 131 24.86 4.46 12.12
C GLU A 131 24.18 3.43 13.03
N GLU A 132 22.85 3.36 13.03
CA GLU A 132 22.10 2.34 13.78
C GLU A 132 22.20 0.94 13.16
N THR A 133 22.86 0.78 12.02
CA THR A 133 23.01 -0.49 11.30
C THR A 133 24.46 -0.71 10.90
N ASP A 134 24.92 -1.97 10.91
CA ASP A 134 26.26 -2.34 10.44
C ASP A 134 26.46 -2.13 8.94
N SER A 135 25.36 -2.04 8.18
CA SER A 135 25.36 -1.82 6.73
C SER A 135 24.05 -1.12 6.32
N PRO A 136 24.11 -0.16 5.37
CA PRO A 136 22.92 0.50 4.87
C PRO A 136 21.93 -0.45 4.16
N GLY A 137 22.33 -1.70 3.91
CA GLY A 137 21.52 -2.68 3.18
C GLY A 137 21.49 -2.44 1.66
N ASP A 138 20.70 -3.24 0.97
CA ASP A 138 20.59 -3.16 -0.49
C ASP A 138 19.48 -2.21 -0.95
N GLY A 139 18.36 -2.16 -0.22
CA GLY A 139 17.20 -1.37 -0.59
C GLY A 139 16.42 -0.81 0.58
N LEU A 140 15.57 0.17 0.27
CA LEU A 140 14.73 0.88 1.23
C LEU A 140 13.27 0.93 0.76
N ILE A 141 12.34 0.50 1.61
CA ILE A 141 10.90 0.75 1.45
C ILE A 141 10.50 1.89 2.38
N ILE A 142 9.93 2.96 1.84
CA ILE A 142 9.44 4.11 2.60
C ILE A 142 7.93 4.02 2.68
N ILE A 143 7.39 3.93 3.89
CA ILE A 143 5.95 3.83 4.15
C ILE A 143 5.45 5.14 4.76
N GLY A 144 4.51 5.78 4.09
CA GLY A 144 3.92 7.05 4.47
C GLY A 144 4.53 8.26 3.74
N LYS A 145 3.98 9.45 3.96
CA LYS A 145 4.44 10.69 3.31
C LYS A 145 5.90 10.96 3.64
N CYS A 146 6.71 11.24 2.62
CA CYS A 146 8.11 11.64 2.79
C CYS A 146 8.36 12.99 2.09
N ASN A 147 8.98 13.91 2.82
CA ASN A 147 9.39 15.20 2.28
C ASN A 147 10.39 15.01 1.12
N HIS A 148 10.22 15.79 0.06
CA HIS A 148 11.05 15.68 -1.14
C HIS A 148 12.57 15.85 -0.83
N LYS A 149 12.95 16.81 0.03
CA LYS A 149 14.36 17.01 0.41
C LYS A 149 14.92 15.75 1.11
N ALA A 150 14.16 15.15 2.01
CA ALA A 150 14.56 13.91 2.68
C ALA A 150 14.67 12.74 1.69
N LEU A 151 13.71 12.61 0.76
CA LEU A 151 13.70 11.57 -0.26
C LEU A 151 14.93 11.64 -1.17
N VAL A 152 15.26 12.83 -1.67
CA VAL A 152 16.46 13.07 -2.51
C VAL A 152 17.75 12.71 -1.76
N LYS A 153 17.84 13.03 -0.46
CA LYS A 153 19.01 12.70 0.37
C LYS A 153 19.12 11.19 0.62
N LEU A 154 18.01 10.52 0.98
CA LEU A 154 17.98 9.07 1.15
C LEU A 154 18.43 8.32 -0.12
N LYS A 155 18.07 8.83 -1.31
CA LYS A 155 18.44 8.26 -2.60
C LYS A 155 19.96 8.18 -2.82
N GLN A 156 20.75 8.97 -2.10
CA GLN A 156 22.22 8.92 -2.19
C GLN A 156 22.82 7.70 -1.45
N HIS A 157 22.07 7.08 -0.55
CA HIS A 157 22.55 6.01 0.31
C HIS A 157 22.04 4.62 -0.07
N PHE A 158 20.93 4.52 -0.83
CA PHE A 158 20.33 3.24 -1.19
C PHE A 158 20.33 3.03 -2.70
N LYS A 159 20.68 1.82 -3.15
CA LYS A 159 20.72 1.44 -4.57
C LYS A 159 19.34 1.38 -5.20
N ALA A 160 18.35 1.00 -4.40
CA ALA A 160 16.96 0.90 -4.81
C ALA A 160 16.05 1.40 -3.68
N MET A 161 15.01 2.13 -4.05
CA MET A 161 14.02 2.65 -3.13
C MET A 161 12.64 2.53 -3.72
N VAL A 162 11.67 2.18 -2.88
CA VAL A 162 10.25 2.18 -3.24
C VAL A 162 9.48 2.98 -2.20
N TYR A 163 8.63 3.88 -2.69
CA TYR A 163 7.76 4.70 -1.89
C TYR A 163 6.35 4.09 -1.86
N VAL A 164 5.75 3.97 -0.68
CA VAL A 164 4.42 3.38 -0.48
C VAL A 164 3.56 4.36 0.29
N ASN A 165 2.54 4.91 -0.37
CA ASN A 165 1.64 5.89 0.24
C ASN A 165 0.33 6.02 -0.56
N ARG A 166 -0.55 6.93 -0.10
CA ARG A 166 -1.77 7.35 -0.80
C ARG A 166 -1.52 8.43 -1.86
N ASP A 167 -0.41 9.13 -1.78
CA ASP A 167 -0.02 10.19 -2.71
C ASP A 167 1.32 9.88 -3.37
N SER A 168 1.52 10.40 -4.59
CA SER A 168 2.75 10.23 -5.35
C SER A 168 3.93 10.98 -4.75
N SER A 169 5.13 10.41 -4.89
CA SER A 169 6.42 11.05 -4.61
C SER A 169 6.88 11.99 -5.72
N GLN A 170 6.04 12.28 -6.71
CA GLN A 170 6.34 13.03 -7.93
C GLN A 170 7.37 12.34 -8.85
N GLY A 171 7.46 11.02 -8.79
CA GLY A 171 8.30 10.22 -9.69
C GLY A 171 9.79 10.18 -9.35
N GLU A 172 10.18 10.56 -8.15
CA GLU A 172 11.58 10.53 -7.71
C GLU A 172 12.15 9.12 -7.54
N VAL A 173 11.30 8.17 -7.18
CA VAL A 173 11.63 6.76 -6.96
C VAL A 173 10.50 5.88 -7.48
N ASP A 174 10.66 4.56 -7.44
CA ASP A 174 9.52 3.67 -7.66
C ASP A 174 8.47 3.87 -6.60
N GLU A 175 7.20 3.81 -6.99
CA GLU A 175 6.11 4.04 -6.06
C GLU A 175 4.94 3.08 -6.25
N VAL A 176 4.37 2.65 -5.13
CA VAL A 176 3.08 1.96 -5.06
C VAL A 176 2.12 2.83 -4.29
N ILE A 177 1.06 3.26 -4.93
CA ILE A 177 0.12 4.20 -4.35
C ILE A 177 -1.33 3.76 -4.52
N CYS A 178 -2.20 4.31 -3.66
CA CYS A 178 -3.64 4.39 -3.87
C CYS A 178 -4.00 5.86 -3.95
N ASN A 179 -4.66 6.27 -5.02
CA ASN A 179 -4.93 7.68 -5.30
C ASN A 179 -5.93 8.29 -4.29
N GLY A 180 -5.45 9.21 -3.45
CA GLY A 180 -6.26 9.84 -2.40
C GLY A 180 -7.49 10.57 -2.94
N LYS A 181 -7.41 11.21 -4.12
CA LYS A 181 -8.57 11.85 -4.76
C LYS A 181 -9.63 10.83 -5.19
N LYS A 182 -9.21 9.68 -5.74
CA LYS A 182 -10.16 8.61 -6.11
C LYS A 182 -10.81 7.99 -4.88
N ILE A 183 -10.05 7.84 -3.78
CA ILE A 183 -10.57 7.34 -2.51
C ILE A 183 -11.72 8.22 -2.01
N SER A 184 -11.49 9.53 -1.91
CA SER A 184 -12.53 10.45 -1.45
C SER A 184 -13.69 10.56 -2.43
N ARG A 185 -13.44 10.53 -3.74
CA ARG A 185 -14.49 10.49 -4.77
C ARG A 185 -15.45 9.32 -4.53
N ILE A 186 -14.93 8.11 -4.36
CA ILE A 186 -15.76 6.92 -4.07
C ILE A 186 -16.64 7.13 -2.83
N ALA A 187 -16.06 7.72 -1.76
CA ALA A 187 -16.79 7.97 -0.53
C ALA A 187 -17.90 9.01 -0.71
N ILE A 188 -17.59 10.13 -1.37
CA ILE A 188 -18.54 11.22 -1.56
C ILE A 188 -19.64 10.83 -2.53
N GLU A 189 -19.31 10.20 -3.67
CA GLU A 189 -20.31 9.70 -4.62
C GLU A 189 -21.30 8.75 -3.93
N TYR A 190 -20.84 7.91 -3.01
CA TYR A 190 -21.75 7.06 -2.24
C TYR A 190 -22.69 7.84 -1.31
N LEU A 191 -22.21 8.89 -0.64
CA LEU A 191 -23.10 9.76 0.15
C LEU A 191 -24.11 10.49 -0.74
N VAL A 192 -23.70 10.95 -1.91
CA VAL A 192 -24.58 11.58 -2.91
C VAL A 192 -25.63 10.59 -3.44
N GLU A 193 -25.24 9.35 -3.72
CA GLU A 193 -26.17 8.27 -4.10
C GLU A 193 -27.24 8.01 -3.02
N LEU A 194 -26.89 8.20 -1.74
CA LEU A 194 -27.83 8.11 -0.61
C LEU A 194 -28.69 9.38 -0.43
N GLY A 195 -28.53 10.40 -1.26
CA GLY A 195 -29.31 11.64 -1.24
C GLY A 195 -28.78 12.70 -0.27
N HIS A 196 -27.55 12.57 0.24
CA HIS A 196 -26.97 13.61 1.07
C HIS A 196 -26.51 14.81 0.23
N GLU A 197 -26.95 16.00 0.61
CA GLU A 197 -26.51 17.29 0.03
C GLU A 197 -25.66 18.10 1.04
N ASN A 198 -25.87 17.88 2.33
CA ASN A 198 -25.09 18.51 3.40
C ASN A 198 -23.98 17.54 3.84
N ILE A 199 -22.84 17.59 3.15
CA ILE A 199 -21.75 16.63 3.34
C ILE A 199 -20.55 17.34 3.99
N GLY A 200 -20.14 16.86 5.17
CA GLY A 200 -18.99 17.37 5.91
C GLY A 200 -17.70 16.60 5.62
N TYR A 201 -16.58 17.23 5.95
CA TYR A 201 -15.25 16.65 5.90
C TYR A 201 -14.56 16.76 7.26
N VAL A 202 -13.94 15.66 7.72
CA VAL A 202 -13.10 15.63 8.91
C VAL A 202 -11.75 15.01 8.58
N GLY A 203 -10.69 15.82 8.66
CA GLY A 203 -9.35 15.35 8.30
C GLY A 203 -8.37 16.50 8.08
N SER A 204 -7.18 16.18 7.56
CA SER A 204 -6.21 17.20 7.18
C SER A 204 -6.66 17.91 5.88
N CYS A 205 -6.59 19.24 5.87
CA CYS A 205 -6.95 20.06 4.72
C CYS A 205 -5.73 20.52 3.90
N HIS A 206 -4.54 20.50 4.50
CA HIS A 206 -3.33 21.03 3.89
C HIS A 206 -2.52 19.94 3.16
N ASN A 207 -2.34 20.11 1.82
CA ASN A 207 -1.60 19.15 0.98
C ASN A 207 -2.10 17.70 1.13
N GLU A 208 -3.42 17.53 1.19
CA GLU A 208 -4.10 16.24 1.36
C GLU A 208 -4.97 15.95 0.12
N ALA A 209 -4.62 14.90 -0.60
CA ALA A 209 -5.31 14.55 -1.84
C ALA A 209 -6.78 14.17 -1.61
N ARG A 210 -7.11 13.56 -0.46
CA ARG A 210 -8.51 13.21 -0.11
C ARG A 210 -9.36 14.46 0.12
N TYR A 211 -8.81 15.52 0.72
CA TYR A 211 -9.50 16.80 0.84
C TYR A 211 -9.74 17.44 -0.52
N GLN A 212 -8.73 17.43 -1.39
CA GLN A 212 -8.90 17.94 -2.76
C GLN A 212 -9.98 17.17 -3.52
N GLY A 213 -9.96 15.83 -3.42
CA GLY A 213 -10.98 15.00 -4.07
C GLY A 213 -12.38 15.18 -3.47
N TYR A 214 -12.52 15.46 -2.16
CA TYR A 214 -13.77 15.86 -1.53
C TYR A 214 -14.32 17.13 -2.17
N ILE A 215 -13.51 18.19 -2.25
CA ILE A 215 -13.90 19.47 -2.87
C ILE A 215 -14.31 19.28 -4.34
N GLU A 216 -13.44 18.62 -5.13
CA GLU A 216 -13.69 18.36 -6.56
C GLU A 216 -14.98 17.56 -6.77
N THR A 217 -15.23 16.54 -5.95
CA THR A 217 -16.42 15.69 -6.13
C THR A 217 -17.71 16.41 -5.76
N LEU A 218 -17.74 17.24 -4.72
CA LEU A 218 -18.90 18.08 -4.41
C LEU A 218 -19.21 19.04 -5.56
N GLN A 219 -18.18 19.70 -6.10
CA GLN A 219 -18.33 20.61 -7.24
C GLN A 219 -18.86 19.88 -8.49
N ASP A 220 -18.31 18.69 -8.79
CA ASP A 220 -18.79 17.87 -9.94
C ASP A 220 -20.26 17.47 -9.81
N ASN A 221 -20.78 17.34 -8.57
CA ASN A 221 -22.19 17.02 -8.29
C ASN A 221 -23.07 18.26 -8.05
N GLY A 222 -22.55 19.48 -8.19
CA GLY A 222 -23.29 20.72 -7.98
C GLY A 222 -23.69 20.99 -6.53
N ILE A 223 -22.97 20.41 -5.56
CA ILE A 223 -23.21 20.57 -4.13
C ILE A 223 -22.32 21.70 -3.61
N ASP A 224 -22.93 22.65 -2.89
CA ASP A 224 -22.21 23.78 -2.29
C ASP A 224 -21.31 23.32 -1.16
N ILE A 225 -20.12 23.91 -1.10
CA ILE A 225 -19.15 23.65 -0.03
C ILE A 225 -19.39 24.62 1.11
N ASP A 226 -19.86 24.12 2.25
CA ASP A 226 -20.03 24.93 3.46
C ASP A 226 -18.78 24.75 4.36
N SER A 227 -18.11 25.86 4.67
CA SER A 227 -16.93 25.85 5.54
C SER A 227 -17.23 25.39 6.97
N ASP A 228 -18.48 25.56 7.44
CA ASP A 228 -18.92 25.11 8.77
C ASP A 228 -18.96 23.57 8.86
N TYR A 229 -18.98 22.88 7.72
CA TYR A 229 -18.95 21.42 7.65
C TYR A 229 -17.52 20.85 7.53
N ILE A 230 -16.48 21.68 7.53
CA ILE A 230 -15.09 21.26 7.40
C ILE A 230 -14.35 21.41 8.72
N ILE A 231 -13.89 20.28 9.29
CA ILE A 231 -13.10 20.28 10.52
C ILE A 231 -11.71 19.71 10.23
N GLU A 232 -10.69 20.57 10.37
CA GLU A 232 -9.31 20.13 10.20
C GLU A 232 -8.81 19.37 11.43
N THR A 233 -8.23 18.20 11.20
CA THR A 233 -7.69 17.33 12.25
C THR A 233 -6.33 16.75 11.87
N LYS A 234 -5.56 16.27 12.87
CA LYS A 234 -4.34 15.47 12.66
C LYS A 234 -4.64 13.98 12.42
N GLN A 235 -5.92 13.66 12.21
CA GLN A 235 -6.36 12.30 11.88
C GLN A 235 -6.15 11.28 13.03
N THR A 236 -6.44 11.68 14.25
CA THR A 236 -6.41 10.84 15.44
C THR A 236 -7.82 10.53 15.96
N GLU A 237 -7.96 9.45 16.73
CA GLU A 237 -9.23 9.07 17.36
C GLU A 237 -9.77 10.19 18.27
N MET A 238 -8.88 10.79 19.08
CA MET A 238 -9.27 11.89 20.02
C MET A 238 -9.81 13.11 19.26
N GLU A 239 -9.16 13.48 18.16
CA GLU A 239 -9.62 14.63 17.37
C GLU A 239 -10.91 14.32 16.61
N GLY A 240 -11.12 13.07 16.19
CA GLY A 240 -12.42 12.61 15.66
C GLY A 240 -13.54 12.74 16.71
N PHE A 241 -13.27 12.33 17.94
CA PHE A 241 -14.20 12.49 19.07
C PHE A 241 -14.54 13.97 19.30
N GLN A 242 -13.57 14.87 19.30
CA GLN A 242 -13.76 16.31 19.45
C GLN A 242 -14.49 16.94 18.26
N ALA A 243 -14.22 16.48 17.04
CA ALA A 243 -14.89 16.95 15.84
C ALA A 243 -16.41 16.65 15.88
N MET A 244 -16.81 15.47 16.36
CA MET A 244 -18.23 15.16 16.52
C MET A 244 -18.88 16.01 17.62
N GLU A 245 -18.17 16.28 18.71
CA GLU A 245 -18.63 17.22 19.74
C GLU A 245 -18.85 18.63 19.16
N GLN A 246 -17.94 19.10 18.31
CA GLN A 246 -18.07 20.39 17.64
C GLN A 246 -19.30 20.45 16.73
N PHE A 247 -19.56 19.41 15.92
CA PHE A 247 -20.77 19.36 15.09
C PHE A 247 -22.05 19.39 15.92
N LEU A 248 -22.12 18.63 17.00
CA LEU A 248 -23.30 18.60 17.87
C LEU A 248 -23.58 19.93 18.61
N ASN A 249 -22.55 20.75 18.81
CA ASN A 249 -22.68 22.06 19.42
C ASN A 249 -22.84 23.20 18.39
N SER A 250 -22.88 22.88 17.11
CA SER A 250 -23.08 23.82 16.00
C SER A 250 -24.58 23.96 15.68
N ASP A 251 -24.98 25.15 15.23
CA ASP A 251 -26.34 25.36 14.69
C ASP A 251 -26.58 24.67 13.37
N LYS A 252 -25.51 24.27 12.67
CA LYS A 252 -25.53 23.56 11.40
C LYS A 252 -24.82 22.23 11.53
N CYS A 253 -25.48 21.14 11.15
CA CYS A 253 -24.93 19.79 11.17
C CYS A 253 -25.01 19.16 9.77
N PRO A 254 -23.90 18.57 9.25
CA PRO A 254 -23.95 17.83 8.00
C PRO A 254 -24.75 16.51 8.17
N THR A 255 -25.49 16.10 7.16
CA THR A 255 -26.23 14.82 7.19
C THR A 255 -25.35 13.63 6.84
N GLY A 256 -24.32 13.85 6.04
CA GLY A 256 -23.28 12.86 5.73
C GLY A 256 -21.89 13.43 6.05
N ILE A 257 -20.99 12.62 6.56
CA ILE A 257 -19.64 13.05 6.93
C ILE A 257 -18.61 12.07 6.34
N TYR A 258 -17.68 12.62 5.57
CA TYR A 258 -16.51 11.89 5.14
C TYR A 258 -15.33 12.18 6.07
N CYS A 259 -14.86 11.12 6.76
CA CYS A 259 -13.62 11.17 7.53
C CYS A 259 -12.46 10.69 6.67
N SER A 260 -11.37 11.44 6.66
CA SER A 260 -10.21 11.09 5.83
C SER A 260 -9.56 9.75 6.20
N ASN A 261 -9.77 9.24 7.43
CA ASN A 261 -9.32 7.90 7.85
C ASN A 261 -10.28 7.26 8.86
N ASP A 262 -10.20 5.94 8.98
CA ASP A 262 -11.08 5.15 9.84
C ASP A 262 -10.92 5.49 11.33
N ILE A 263 -9.71 5.76 11.80
CA ILE A 263 -9.44 6.09 13.21
C ILE A 263 -10.16 7.37 13.64
N THR A 264 -10.19 8.38 12.80
CA THR A 264 -10.97 9.62 13.06
C THR A 264 -12.46 9.31 13.11
N ALA A 265 -12.97 8.51 12.17
CA ALA A 265 -14.38 8.09 12.14
C ALA A 265 -14.76 7.28 13.40
N ILE A 266 -13.89 6.38 13.84
CA ILE A 266 -14.07 5.62 15.09
C ILE A 266 -14.19 6.56 16.29
N GLY A 267 -13.38 7.62 16.36
CA GLY A 267 -13.49 8.64 17.38
C GLY A 267 -14.85 9.33 17.37
N MET A 268 -15.36 9.68 16.19
CA MET A 268 -16.69 10.28 16.03
C MET A 268 -17.81 9.33 16.49
N LEU A 269 -17.76 8.07 16.09
CA LEU A 269 -18.71 7.04 16.50
C LEU A 269 -18.69 6.84 18.03
N LYS A 270 -17.51 6.84 18.67
CA LYS A 270 -17.36 6.76 20.12
C LYS A 270 -18.05 7.91 20.84
N TYR A 271 -17.94 9.14 20.29
CA TYR A 271 -18.65 10.28 20.85
C TYR A 271 -20.16 10.11 20.77
N LEU A 272 -20.69 9.76 19.59
CA LEU A 272 -22.11 9.54 19.37
C LEU A 272 -22.66 8.42 20.28
N ASN A 273 -21.93 7.34 20.44
CA ASN A 273 -22.33 6.22 21.32
C ASN A 273 -22.34 6.60 22.81
N LYS A 274 -21.53 7.59 23.21
CA LYS A 274 -21.53 8.12 24.58
C LYS A 274 -22.76 9.00 24.88
N GLN A 275 -23.38 9.60 23.86
CA GLN A 275 -24.54 10.47 24.02
C GLN A 275 -25.79 9.61 24.30
N GLN A 276 -26.50 9.91 25.39
CA GLN A 276 -27.76 9.22 25.73
C GLN A 276 -28.92 9.67 24.84
N ASN A 277 -28.84 10.87 24.25
CA ASN A 277 -29.89 11.50 23.46
C ASN A 277 -29.46 11.58 22.01
N ARG A 278 -29.98 10.67 21.18
CA ARG A 278 -29.56 10.53 19.78
C ARG A 278 -30.48 11.28 18.83
N TYR A 279 -30.49 12.63 18.93
CA TYR A 279 -31.25 13.45 17.99
C TYR A 279 -30.56 13.62 16.63
N TYR A 280 -29.27 13.37 16.58
CA TYR A 280 -28.45 13.54 15.40
C TYR A 280 -27.61 12.28 15.13
N THR A 281 -27.87 11.66 14.02
CA THR A 281 -27.18 10.42 13.57
C THR A 281 -26.77 10.59 12.11
N PRO A 282 -25.66 11.30 11.83
CA PRO A 282 -25.21 11.48 10.46
C PRO A 282 -24.70 10.16 9.88
N SER A 283 -24.80 10.02 8.56
CA SER A 283 -24.04 8.99 7.85
C SER A 283 -22.54 9.28 7.99
N ILE A 284 -21.75 8.29 8.40
CA ILE A 284 -20.31 8.43 8.55
C ILE A 284 -19.63 7.42 7.63
N ILE A 285 -18.81 7.92 6.72
CA ILE A 285 -17.98 7.13 5.83
C ILE A 285 -16.53 7.56 5.97
N SER A 286 -15.60 6.63 5.80
CA SER A 286 -14.16 6.89 5.93
C SER A 286 -13.33 6.21 4.88
N SER A 287 -12.03 6.22 5.04
CA SER A 287 -11.09 5.47 4.21
C SER A 287 -9.99 4.84 5.05
N ASP A 288 -9.40 3.80 4.54
CA ASP A 288 -8.28 2.95 4.91
C ASP A 288 -8.66 1.47 4.95
N GLY A 289 -9.86 1.13 5.45
CA GLY A 289 -10.31 -0.25 5.61
C GLY A 289 -9.50 -1.00 6.66
N ILE A 290 -9.27 -0.39 7.84
CA ILE A 290 -8.60 -1.07 8.96
C ILE A 290 -9.50 -2.12 9.59
N GLU A 291 -8.90 -3.08 10.30
CA GLU A 291 -9.65 -4.19 10.89
C GLU A 291 -10.67 -3.70 11.91
N GLU A 292 -10.35 -2.69 12.69
CA GLU A 292 -11.22 -2.11 13.73
C GLU A 292 -12.54 -1.53 13.21
N ALA A 293 -12.59 -1.14 11.92
CA ALA A 293 -13.79 -0.56 11.30
C ALA A 293 -15.00 -1.53 11.31
N GLN A 294 -14.77 -2.84 11.34
CA GLN A 294 -15.85 -3.86 11.39
C GLN A 294 -16.35 -4.15 12.81
N TYR A 295 -15.66 -3.65 13.83
CA TYR A 295 -16.03 -3.86 15.24
C TYR A 295 -16.67 -2.65 15.89
N THR A 296 -16.95 -1.60 15.12
CA THR A 296 -17.67 -0.42 15.61
C THR A 296 -19.17 -0.66 15.65
N THR A 297 -19.88 0.17 16.38
CA THR A 297 -21.35 0.20 16.41
C THR A 297 -21.82 1.62 16.08
N PRO A 298 -22.47 1.86 14.91
CA PRO A 298 -22.66 0.92 13.78
C PRO A 298 -21.33 0.52 13.13
N MET A 299 -21.30 -0.61 12.40
CA MET A 299 -20.12 -1.01 11.64
C MET A 299 -19.77 0.04 10.60
N LEU A 300 -18.52 0.47 10.56
CA LEU A 300 -18.07 1.62 9.76
C LEU A 300 -17.95 1.29 8.27
N THR A 301 -18.70 1.99 7.44
CA THR A 301 -18.55 2.04 5.98
C THR A 301 -17.25 2.74 5.63
N THR A 302 -16.42 2.14 4.79
CA THR A 302 -15.10 2.68 4.48
C THR A 302 -14.68 2.38 3.05
N VAL A 303 -13.84 3.23 2.47
CA VAL A 303 -13.14 2.94 1.21
C VAL A 303 -11.86 2.17 1.55
N GLN A 304 -11.87 0.89 1.26
CA GLN A 304 -10.78 -0.02 1.58
C GLN A 304 -9.61 0.17 0.62
N VAL A 305 -8.43 0.36 1.20
CA VAL A 305 -7.12 0.35 0.53
C VAL A 305 -6.51 -1.05 0.67
N SER A 306 -6.05 -1.64 -0.44
CA SER A 306 -5.45 -2.97 -0.43
C SER A 306 -4.01 -2.93 0.13
N LYS A 307 -3.89 -2.94 1.47
CA LYS A 307 -2.60 -2.94 2.17
C LYS A 307 -1.75 -4.16 1.81
N GLU A 308 -2.42 -5.31 1.59
CA GLU A 308 -1.75 -6.55 1.20
C GLU A 308 -1.08 -6.41 -0.17
N GLU A 309 -1.77 -5.87 -1.17
CA GLU A 309 -1.20 -5.65 -2.50
C GLU A 309 -0.15 -4.55 -2.47
N MET A 310 -0.37 -3.46 -1.71
CA MET A 310 0.61 -2.38 -1.58
C MET A 310 1.95 -2.89 -1.05
N GLY A 311 1.95 -3.64 0.03
CA GLY A 311 3.18 -4.19 0.62
C GLY A 311 3.87 -5.21 -0.28
N LYS A 312 3.09 -6.09 -0.91
CA LYS A 312 3.58 -7.09 -1.85
C LYS A 312 4.25 -6.46 -3.08
N PHE A 313 3.56 -5.54 -3.74
CA PHE A 313 4.10 -4.89 -4.93
C PHE A 313 5.27 -3.94 -4.61
N ALA A 314 5.29 -3.33 -3.42
CA ALA A 314 6.44 -2.54 -2.98
C ALA A 314 7.72 -3.38 -2.96
N LEU A 315 7.67 -4.57 -2.38
CA LEU A 315 8.83 -5.46 -2.37
C LEU A 315 9.16 -5.99 -3.77
N TYR A 316 8.17 -6.32 -4.58
CA TYR A 316 8.42 -6.82 -5.94
C TYR A 316 9.11 -5.79 -6.82
N LEU A 317 8.67 -4.54 -6.80
CA LEU A 317 9.34 -3.44 -7.50
C LEU A 317 10.77 -3.24 -7.00
N LEU A 318 10.96 -3.26 -5.68
CA LEU A 318 12.30 -3.12 -5.08
C LEU A 318 13.25 -4.23 -5.54
N LEU A 319 12.81 -5.48 -5.50
CA LEU A 319 13.61 -6.63 -5.92
C LEU A 319 13.87 -6.63 -7.42
N ASP A 320 12.89 -6.27 -8.23
CA ASP A 320 13.08 -6.15 -9.67
C ASP A 320 14.13 -5.10 -10.02
N ARG A 321 14.10 -3.92 -9.38
CA ARG A 321 15.14 -2.89 -9.53
C ARG A 321 16.51 -3.39 -9.07
N LEU A 322 16.61 -4.06 -7.93
CA LEU A 322 17.88 -4.60 -7.39
C LEU A 322 18.48 -5.69 -8.30
N ARG A 323 17.64 -6.44 -9.01
CA ARG A 323 18.02 -7.46 -9.99
C ARG A 323 18.32 -6.86 -11.37
N GLY A 324 18.07 -5.57 -11.59
CA GLY A 324 18.30 -4.87 -12.85
C GLY A 324 17.19 -5.09 -13.89
N GLY A 325 15.99 -5.48 -13.47
CA GLY A 325 14.84 -5.74 -14.33
C GLY A 325 14.28 -4.47 -14.98
N HIS A 326 14.25 -3.36 -14.24
CA HIS A 326 13.88 -2.06 -14.79
C HIS A 326 14.87 -0.95 -14.38
N ARG A 327 14.90 0.15 -15.18
CA ARG A 327 15.80 1.29 -14.97
C ARG A 327 15.05 2.60 -14.72
N GLY A 328 13.95 2.86 -15.41
CA GLY A 328 13.08 4.01 -15.19
C GLY A 328 12.32 3.89 -13.87
N ASN A 329 11.82 5.01 -13.31
CA ASN A 329 10.94 4.95 -12.16
C ASN A 329 9.55 4.44 -12.57
N VAL A 330 9.02 3.52 -11.79
CA VAL A 330 7.71 2.88 -12.02
C VAL A 330 6.73 3.40 -10.99
N LYS A 331 5.57 3.86 -11.47
CA LYS A 331 4.43 4.18 -10.63
C LYS A 331 3.36 3.12 -10.79
N MET A 332 3.03 2.43 -9.71
CA MET A 332 1.92 1.49 -9.65
C MET A 332 0.81 2.11 -8.81
N GLU A 333 -0.34 2.32 -9.41
CA GLU A 333 -1.54 2.81 -8.74
C GLU A 333 -2.50 1.63 -8.57
N LEU A 334 -2.87 1.34 -7.32
CA LEU A 334 -3.81 0.28 -6.98
C LEU A 334 -5.22 0.85 -6.81
N GLU A 335 -6.21 0.08 -7.20
CA GLU A 335 -7.60 0.46 -7.04
C GLU A 335 -8.06 0.27 -5.59
N CYS A 336 -9.02 1.12 -5.17
CA CYS A 336 -9.68 1.05 -3.89
C CYS A 336 -11.13 0.63 -4.10
N ARG A 337 -11.75 0.04 -3.09
CA ARG A 337 -13.13 -0.41 -3.16
C ARG A 337 -13.94 0.09 -1.97
N LEU A 338 -15.20 0.44 -2.23
CA LEU A 338 -16.15 0.73 -1.18
C LEU A 338 -16.58 -0.55 -0.46
N VAL A 339 -16.47 -0.55 0.87
CA VAL A 339 -17.01 -1.59 1.76
C VAL A 339 -18.19 -0.99 2.50
N LYS A 340 -19.38 -1.26 2.00
CA LYS A 340 -20.65 -0.79 2.58
C LYS A 340 -20.94 -1.57 3.87
N ARG A 341 -21.24 -0.86 4.94
CA ARG A 341 -21.66 -1.38 6.26
C ARG A 341 -22.81 -0.52 6.79
N ASP A 342 -22.94 -0.43 8.12
CA ASP A 342 -24.13 0.10 8.76
C ASP A 342 -24.09 1.59 9.09
N SER A 343 -22.93 2.24 8.96
CA SER A 343 -22.74 3.66 9.35
C SER A 343 -23.25 4.69 8.36
N CYS A 344 -23.84 4.27 7.23
CA CYS A 344 -24.43 5.14 6.23
C CYS A 344 -25.87 4.71 5.93
N THR A 345 -26.78 5.68 5.92
CA THR A 345 -28.22 5.51 5.62
C THR A 345 -28.68 6.56 4.61
N PRO A 346 -29.80 6.36 3.91
CA PRO A 346 -30.38 7.42 3.08
C PRO A 346 -30.63 8.72 3.87
N ALA A 347 -30.44 9.86 3.23
CA ALA A 347 -30.56 11.17 3.88
C ALA A 347 -31.94 11.42 4.50
N GLU A 348 -33.03 10.89 3.90
CA GLU A 348 -34.38 10.98 4.42
C GLU A 348 -34.60 10.15 5.70
N GLU A 349 -33.79 9.10 5.87
CA GLU A 349 -33.85 8.17 6.99
C GLU A 349 -32.86 8.50 8.09
N SER A 350 -32.19 9.65 8.11
CA SER A 350 -31.01 9.99 8.93
C SER A 350 -31.15 9.67 10.45
N ARG A 351 -31.72 8.53 10.73
CA ARG A 351 -31.76 7.84 12.01
C ARG A 351 -30.99 6.54 11.82
N TRP A 352 -29.88 6.40 12.55
CA TRP A 352 -29.32 5.06 12.70
C TRP A 352 -30.44 4.15 13.15
N CYS A 353 -30.83 3.23 12.25
CA CYS A 353 -31.82 2.25 12.61
C CYS A 353 -31.44 1.69 13.96
N GLU A 354 -32.41 1.58 14.85
CA GLU A 354 -32.30 1.15 16.23
C GLU A 354 -31.51 -0.16 16.33
N TYR A 355 -30.16 -0.06 16.34
CA TYR A 355 -29.32 -1.16 16.77
C TYR A 355 -29.39 -1.20 18.31
N TYR A 356 -30.47 -1.71 18.82
CA TYR A 356 -30.53 -2.21 20.20
C TYR A 356 -29.97 -3.64 20.17
N ILE A 357 -28.85 -3.80 20.83
CA ILE A 357 -28.45 -5.10 21.39
C ILE A 357 -28.86 -5.07 22.85
#